data_5d89d2593f9940bb95885289b1ef2fb3
#
_entry.id   5d89d2593f9940bb95885289b1ef2fb3
#
_cell.length_a   1.000
_cell.length_b   1.000
_cell.length_c   1.000
_cell.angle_alpha   90.00
_cell.angle_beta   90.00
_cell.angle_gamma   90.00
#
_symmetry.space_group_name_H-M   'P 1'
#
loop_
_entity.id
_entity.type
_entity.pdbx_description
1 polymer ?
#
loop_
_entity_poly.entity_id
_entity_poly.type
_entity_poly.pdbx_seq_one_letter_code
_entity_poly.pdbx_strand_id
1 'polypeptide(L)'
;MPMTSAIGVSFASHETSPILLYKLLAVGHLDSQRSLPVFGADKTGFSSMAKKLRLAAGHRVAILNAPAGYMPLLSPGPADIGTGLQPAQAYDVVQLFVHSTDELRRLGPDAIRAVKSNGLLWITYPKGGATRGVSDLPATPWWMKRDVLGEITSVTGYKPVAFVAIDETYTALRFKRA
;
A
#
# COMPACT_ATOMS: atom_id res chain seq x y z
N MET A 1 -71.88 -11.84 7.70
CA MET A 1 -72.25 -12.35 9.01
C MET A 1 -71.42 -13.58 9.32
N PRO A 2 -70.90 -13.82 10.50
CA PRO A 2 -70.46 -12.95 11.60
C PRO A 2 -68.94 -12.97 11.79
N MET A 3 -68.33 -11.95 12.26
CA MET A 3 -67.85 -11.66 13.62
C MET A 3 -67.25 -12.83 14.42
N THR A 4 -65.96 -12.74 14.74
CA THR A 4 -65.48 -13.06 16.08
C THR A 4 -64.17 -12.34 16.38
N SER A 5 -64.24 -11.61 17.46
CA SER A 5 -63.18 -10.90 18.20
C SER A 5 -62.23 -11.89 18.89
N ALA A 6 -60.92 -11.54 18.97
CA ALA A 6 -60.05 -12.11 20.00
C ALA A 6 -58.99 -11.10 20.41
N ILE A 7 -59.13 -10.61 21.47
CA ILE A 7 -58.47 -10.19 22.70
C ILE A 7 -56.96 -10.30 22.67
N GLY A 8 -56.31 -9.13 22.88
CA GLY A 8 -54.90 -8.97 23.11
C GLY A 8 -54.47 -9.52 24.49
N VAL A 9 -53.25 -10.01 24.53
CA VAL A 9 -52.48 -10.19 25.76
C VAL A 9 -51.12 -9.54 25.59
N SER A 10 -50.95 -8.46 26.30
CA SER A 10 -49.67 -7.77 26.49
C SER A 10 -48.79 -8.60 27.41
N PHE A 11 -47.61 -8.99 26.93
CA PHE A 11 -46.54 -9.48 27.79
C PHE A 11 -45.41 -8.44 27.80
N ALA A 12 -45.28 -7.82 28.95
CA ALA A 12 -44.13 -6.97 29.27
C ALA A 12 -42.89 -7.87 29.47
N SER A 13 -41.96 -7.81 28.59
CA SER A 13 -40.62 -8.42 28.74
C SER A 13 -39.72 -7.44 29.44
N HIS A 14 -39.32 -7.80 30.66
CA HIS A 14 -38.23 -7.13 31.37
C HIS A 14 -36.92 -7.22 30.58
N GLU A 15 -36.43 -6.10 30.13
CA GLU A 15 -35.06 -5.97 29.63
C GLU A 15 -34.11 -6.07 30.82
N THR A 16 -33.45 -7.21 30.92
CA THR A 16 -32.28 -7.38 31.78
C THR A 16 -31.06 -6.92 30.99
N SER A 17 -30.62 -5.72 31.27
CA SER A 17 -29.48 -5.09 30.65
C SER A 17 -28.18 -5.85 30.95
N PRO A 18 -27.38 -6.28 29.95
CA PRO A 18 -26.16 -7.05 30.17
C PRO A 18 -24.96 -6.23 30.68
N ILE A 19 -25.17 -4.98 31.05
CA ILE A 19 -24.09 -4.06 31.48
C ILE A 19 -23.62 -4.28 32.92
N LEU A 20 -24.40 -5.04 33.75
CA LEU A 20 -24.05 -5.23 35.14
C LEU A 20 -23.12 -6.42 35.43
N LEU A 21 -22.86 -7.28 34.46
CA LEU A 21 -22.01 -8.47 34.66
C LEU A 21 -20.53 -8.23 34.43
N TYR A 22 -20.14 -7.11 33.81
CA TYR A 22 -18.73 -6.77 33.55
C TYR A 22 -18.03 -6.02 34.69
N LYS A 23 -18.74 -5.61 35.72
CA LYS A 23 -18.14 -4.85 36.83
C LYS A 23 -17.62 -5.68 38.00
N LEU A 24 -17.80 -6.99 38.00
CA LEU A 24 -17.43 -7.84 39.17
C LEU A 24 -16.23 -8.77 38.94
N LEU A 25 -15.56 -8.71 37.74
CA LEU A 25 -14.38 -9.52 37.44
C LEU A 25 -13.10 -8.72 37.24
N ALA A 26 -13.09 -7.44 37.62
CA ALA A 26 -11.92 -6.58 37.43
C ALA A 26 -11.22 -6.22 38.76
N VAL A 27 -11.11 -7.18 39.70
CA VAL A 27 -10.26 -7.02 40.87
C VAL A 27 -9.45 -8.31 41.04
N GLY A 28 -8.23 -8.30 40.57
CA GLY A 28 -7.26 -9.33 40.87
C GLY A 28 -6.51 -9.87 39.66
N HIS A 29 -5.62 -9.13 39.11
CA HIS A 29 -4.24 -9.54 38.80
C HIS A 29 -3.44 -8.33 38.30
N LEU A 30 -2.83 -7.64 39.24
CA LEU A 30 -1.63 -6.85 38.95
C LEU A 30 -0.48 -7.87 38.88
N ASP A 31 0.14 -7.96 37.77
CA ASP A 31 1.59 -8.03 37.59
C ASP A 31 1.96 -8.86 36.34
N SER A 32 2.87 -8.31 35.59
CA SER A 32 3.56 -8.82 34.41
C SER A 32 3.11 -8.26 33.06
N GLN A 33 3.00 -6.94 32.96
CA GLN A 33 3.26 -6.25 31.70
C GLN A 33 4.78 -6.24 31.49
N ARG A 34 5.32 -7.36 31.03
CA ARG A 34 6.59 -7.35 30.31
C ARG A 34 6.34 -6.63 29.01
N SER A 35 6.63 -5.34 29.01
CA SER A 35 6.79 -4.55 27.81
C SER A 35 7.81 -5.25 26.93
N LEU A 36 7.31 -5.86 25.84
CA LEU A 36 8.19 -6.29 24.76
C LEU A 36 8.95 -5.04 24.29
N PRO A 37 10.27 -5.13 24.07
CA PRO A 37 11.02 -3.99 23.60
C PRO A 37 10.42 -3.55 22.25
N VAL A 38 9.86 -2.35 22.21
CA VAL A 38 9.52 -1.66 20.98
C VAL A 38 10.83 -1.34 20.30
N PHE A 39 11.28 -2.25 19.44
CA PHE A 39 12.45 -2.04 18.61
C PHE A 39 12.16 -0.86 17.69
N GLY A 40 12.80 0.28 17.97
CA GLY A 40 13.01 1.38 17.06
C GLY A 40 11.74 1.95 16.44
N ALA A 41 10.87 2.58 17.23
CA ALA A 41 9.88 3.50 16.69
C ALA A 41 10.62 4.70 16.12
N ASP A 42 10.95 4.64 14.82
CA ASP A 42 11.36 5.82 14.06
C ASP A 42 10.30 6.91 14.24
N LYS A 43 10.76 8.14 14.41
CA LYS A 43 9.96 9.34 14.72
C LYS A 43 8.76 9.62 13.79
N THR A 44 8.64 8.89 12.67
CA THR A 44 7.52 9.03 11.71
C THR A 44 6.38 8.04 11.92
N GLY A 45 6.58 6.97 12.68
CA GLY A 45 5.56 5.91 12.86
C GLY A 45 5.20 5.12 11.58
N PHE A 46 5.80 5.43 10.44
CA PHE A 46 5.48 4.79 9.16
C PHE A 46 5.97 3.34 9.06
N SER A 47 5.29 2.56 8.24
CA SER A 47 5.69 1.18 7.92
C SER A 47 7.10 1.12 7.33
N SER A 48 7.76 -0.02 7.45
CA SER A 48 9.09 -0.23 6.86
C SER A 48 9.08 -0.03 5.35
N MET A 49 7.99 -0.41 4.67
CA MET A 49 7.83 -0.23 3.24
C MET A 49 7.66 1.25 2.86
N ALA A 50 6.80 1.99 3.58
CA ALA A 50 6.63 3.42 3.36
C ALA A 50 7.96 4.17 3.51
N LYS A 51 8.79 3.80 4.50
CA LYS A 51 10.14 4.36 4.69
C LYS A 51 11.10 4.02 3.56
N LYS A 52 11.11 2.76 3.11
CA LYS A 52 11.94 2.33 1.96
C LYS A 52 11.62 3.14 0.71
N LEU A 53 10.36 3.45 0.47
CA LEU A 53 9.90 4.27 -0.66
C LEU A 53 10.04 5.77 -0.42
N ARG A 54 10.54 6.18 0.74
CA ARG A 54 10.71 7.59 1.14
C ARG A 54 9.41 8.38 1.17
N LEU A 55 8.35 7.74 1.63
CA LEU A 55 7.07 8.42 1.82
C LEU A 55 7.14 9.34 3.05
N ALA A 56 6.47 10.50 2.97
CA ALA A 56 6.37 11.48 4.06
C ALA A 56 4.90 11.84 4.34
N ALA A 57 4.59 12.33 5.53
CA ALA A 57 3.21 12.56 5.99
C ALA A 57 2.39 13.49 5.07
N GLY A 58 3.02 14.51 4.50
CA GLY A 58 2.35 15.45 3.59
C GLY A 58 2.40 15.06 2.11
N HIS A 59 2.93 13.87 1.78
CA HIS A 59 3.00 13.44 0.39
C HIS A 59 1.64 13.02 -0.14
N ARG A 60 1.33 13.47 -1.36
CA ARG A 60 0.32 12.87 -2.21
C ARG A 60 0.96 11.76 -3.02
N VAL A 61 0.43 10.54 -2.87
CA VAL A 61 1.03 9.32 -3.42
C VAL A 61 0.07 8.62 -4.36
N ALA A 62 0.54 8.23 -5.54
CA ALA A 62 -0.18 7.33 -6.44
C ALA A 62 0.57 5.99 -6.57
N ILE A 63 -0.14 4.90 -6.31
CA ILE A 63 0.36 3.53 -6.49
C ILE A 63 -0.42 2.90 -7.63
N LEU A 64 0.23 2.72 -8.76
CA LEU A 64 -0.40 2.30 -10.01
C LEU A 64 -0.15 0.82 -10.29
N ASN A 65 -1.19 0.10 -10.72
CA ASN A 65 -1.11 -1.30 -11.13
C ASN A 65 -0.49 -2.22 -10.07
N ALA A 66 -0.73 -1.91 -8.77
CA ALA A 66 -0.19 -2.71 -7.66
C ALA A 66 -0.83 -4.10 -7.58
N PRO A 67 -0.08 -5.14 -7.23
CA PRO A 67 -0.63 -6.46 -6.97
C PRO A 67 -1.54 -6.45 -5.74
N ALA A 68 -2.46 -7.43 -5.68
CA ALA A 68 -3.31 -7.61 -4.51
C ALA A 68 -2.47 -7.74 -3.23
N GLY A 69 -2.93 -7.13 -2.15
CA GLY A 69 -2.24 -7.17 -0.85
C GLY A 69 -1.07 -6.20 -0.69
N TYR A 70 -0.71 -5.42 -1.72
CA TYR A 70 0.39 -4.47 -1.60
C TYR A 70 0.07 -3.24 -0.75
N MET A 71 -1.12 -2.66 -0.92
CA MET A 71 -1.50 -1.43 -0.23
C MET A 71 -1.41 -1.50 1.30
N PRO A 72 -1.81 -2.59 1.97
CA PRO A 72 -1.63 -2.74 3.42
C PRO A 72 -0.17 -2.64 3.90
N LEU A 73 0.82 -2.98 3.07
CA LEU A 73 2.24 -2.87 3.42
C LEU A 73 2.72 -1.41 3.59
N LEU A 74 1.98 -0.46 3.04
CA LEU A 74 2.25 0.97 3.17
C LEU A 74 1.65 1.60 4.42
N SER A 75 0.86 0.85 5.19
CA SER A 75 0.21 1.34 6.41
C SER A 75 1.00 0.94 7.67
N PRO A 76 1.23 1.85 8.61
CA PRO A 76 0.94 3.29 8.56
C PRO A 76 1.79 4.02 7.52
N GLY A 77 1.20 5.01 6.86
CA GLY A 77 1.83 5.81 5.81
C GLY A 77 1.15 7.17 5.63
N PRO A 78 1.43 7.90 4.53
CA PRO A 78 0.74 9.15 4.20
C PRO A 78 -0.77 8.97 4.13
N ALA A 79 -1.52 10.00 4.50
CA ALA A 79 -2.99 9.97 4.46
C ALA A 79 -3.53 10.02 3.01
N ASP A 80 -2.82 10.68 2.09
CA ASP A 80 -3.23 10.86 0.69
C ASP A 80 -2.52 9.83 -0.22
N ILE A 81 -2.97 8.58 -0.14
CA ILE A 81 -2.52 7.50 -1.02
C ILE A 81 -3.68 7.00 -1.87
N GLY A 82 -3.54 7.07 -3.20
CA GLY A 82 -4.49 6.56 -4.17
C GLY A 82 -3.92 5.47 -5.08
N THR A 83 -4.81 4.68 -5.70
CA THR A 83 -4.45 3.60 -6.64
C THR A 83 -4.61 4.02 -8.11
N GLY A 84 -4.90 5.27 -8.37
CA GLY A 84 -5.07 5.84 -9.71
C GLY A 84 -4.60 7.28 -9.78
N LEU A 85 -4.45 7.78 -11.00
CA LEU A 85 -4.15 9.18 -11.26
C LEU A 85 -5.45 9.98 -11.37
N GLN A 86 -5.52 11.10 -10.67
CA GLN A 86 -6.61 12.07 -10.82
C GLN A 86 -6.25 13.09 -11.90
N PRO A 87 -7.19 13.50 -12.75
CA PRO A 87 -6.95 14.53 -13.76
C PRO A 87 -6.39 15.82 -13.15
N ALA A 88 -5.41 16.41 -13.82
CA ALA A 88 -4.76 17.67 -13.42
C ALA A 88 -4.11 17.69 -12.02
N GLN A 89 -3.95 16.55 -11.36
CA GLN A 89 -3.24 16.48 -10.09
C GLN A 89 -1.77 16.07 -10.27
N ALA A 90 -0.90 16.69 -9.49
CA ALA A 90 0.52 16.34 -9.41
C ALA A 90 0.83 15.64 -8.08
N TYR A 91 1.64 14.60 -8.15
CA TYR A 91 1.97 13.71 -7.04
C TYR A 91 3.41 13.92 -6.56
N ASP A 92 3.60 13.85 -5.25
CA ASP A 92 4.93 13.87 -4.64
C ASP A 92 5.65 12.56 -4.89
N VAL A 93 4.89 11.45 -4.93
CA VAL A 93 5.42 10.11 -5.21
C VAL A 93 4.47 9.38 -6.15
N VAL A 94 5.00 8.82 -7.23
CA VAL A 94 4.29 7.86 -8.07
C VAL A 94 5.09 6.56 -8.09
N GLN A 95 4.42 5.46 -7.76
CA GLN A 95 4.95 4.11 -7.92
C GLN A 95 4.12 3.36 -8.95
N LEU A 96 4.76 2.89 -10.00
CA LEU A 96 4.13 2.13 -11.08
C LEU A 96 4.66 0.70 -11.08
N PHE A 97 3.76 -0.27 -10.97
CA PHE A 97 4.08 -1.68 -11.17
C PHE A 97 3.94 -2.04 -12.66
N VAL A 98 4.94 -2.73 -13.19
CA VAL A 98 4.97 -3.19 -14.58
C VAL A 98 5.53 -4.60 -14.68
N HIS A 99 4.96 -5.41 -15.55
CA HIS A 99 5.35 -6.80 -15.78
C HIS A 99 5.98 -7.03 -17.16
N SER A 100 5.88 -6.03 -18.04
CA SER A 100 6.44 -6.08 -19.38
C SER A 100 6.87 -4.70 -19.88
N THR A 101 7.71 -4.70 -20.91
CA THR A 101 8.12 -3.47 -21.60
C THR A 101 6.92 -2.75 -22.21
N ASP A 102 5.93 -3.49 -22.68
CA ASP A 102 4.73 -2.91 -23.29
C ASP A 102 3.84 -2.23 -22.24
N GLU A 103 3.74 -2.81 -21.04
CA GLU A 103 3.08 -2.12 -19.92
C GLU A 103 3.82 -0.83 -19.56
N LEU A 104 5.15 -0.85 -19.51
CA LEU A 104 5.94 0.34 -19.22
C LEU A 104 5.73 1.42 -20.31
N ARG A 105 5.72 1.04 -21.58
CA ARG A 105 5.46 1.99 -22.69
C ARG A 105 4.06 2.58 -22.62
N ARG A 106 3.08 1.80 -22.23
CA ARG A 106 1.68 2.21 -22.14
C ARG A 106 1.39 3.08 -20.93
N LEU A 107 1.89 2.71 -19.74
CA LEU A 107 1.54 3.34 -18.46
C LEU A 107 2.59 4.38 -18.00
N GLY A 108 3.84 4.20 -18.43
CA GLY A 108 4.97 5.05 -18.01
C GLY A 108 4.78 6.52 -18.31
N PRO A 109 4.37 6.93 -19.52
CA PRO A 109 4.21 8.35 -19.87
C PRO A 109 3.24 9.09 -18.95
N ASP A 110 2.13 8.46 -18.55
CA ASP A 110 1.15 9.07 -17.64
C ASP A 110 1.71 9.16 -16.22
N ALA A 111 2.35 8.10 -15.72
CA ALA A 111 3.01 8.10 -14.43
C ALA A 111 4.07 9.20 -14.32
N ILE A 112 4.89 9.37 -15.37
CA ILE A 112 5.94 10.39 -15.43
C ILE A 112 5.36 11.81 -15.43
N ARG A 113 4.29 12.04 -16.21
CA ARG A 113 3.62 13.37 -16.25
C ARG A 113 2.98 13.75 -14.93
N ALA A 114 2.51 12.75 -14.18
CA ALA A 114 1.83 12.97 -12.90
C ALA A 114 2.79 13.32 -11.75
N VAL A 115 4.08 13.01 -11.87
CA VAL A 115 5.08 13.32 -10.82
C VAL A 115 5.45 14.80 -10.87
N LYS A 116 5.46 15.45 -9.70
CA LYS A 116 6.00 16.80 -9.53
C LYS A 116 7.47 16.86 -9.96
N SER A 117 7.96 18.02 -10.37
CA SER A 117 9.36 18.21 -10.81
C SER A 117 10.40 17.77 -9.79
N ASN A 118 10.10 17.90 -8.50
CA ASN A 118 10.92 17.46 -7.38
C ASN A 118 10.43 16.15 -6.73
N GLY A 119 9.44 15.49 -7.34
CA GLY A 119 8.83 14.28 -6.84
C GLY A 119 9.67 13.01 -7.08
N LEU A 120 9.18 11.91 -6.56
CA LEU A 120 9.81 10.60 -6.66
C LEU A 120 9.01 9.71 -7.62
N LEU A 121 9.69 9.21 -8.64
CA LEU A 121 9.14 8.19 -9.53
C LEU A 121 9.78 6.84 -9.19
N TRP A 122 8.94 5.84 -8.92
CA TRP A 122 9.35 4.46 -8.72
C TRP A 122 8.74 3.57 -9.79
N ILE A 123 9.58 2.81 -10.50
CA ILE A 123 9.13 1.73 -11.38
C ILE A 123 9.41 0.41 -10.66
N THR A 124 8.37 -0.33 -10.38
CA THR A 124 8.42 -1.62 -9.65
C THR A 124 8.17 -2.75 -10.64
N TYR A 125 9.03 -3.75 -10.62
CA TYR A 125 8.99 -4.85 -11.58
C TYR A 125 9.42 -6.16 -10.92
N PRO A 126 9.00 -7.34 -11.47
CA PRO A 126 9.40 -8.64 -10.96
C PRO A 126 10.92 -8.87 -11.07
N LYS A 127 11.49 -9.46 -10.03
CA LYS A 127 12.89 -9.89 -10.04
C LYS A 127 13.08 -11.00 -11.08
N GLY A 128 14.17 -10.92 -11.85
CA GLY A 128 14.56 -11.99 -12.77
C GLY A 128 15.30 -13.15 -12.08
N GLY A 129 15.37 -14.29 -12.73
CA GLY A 129 16.25 -15.40 -12.34
C GLY A 129 15.80 -16.21 -11.14
N ALA A 130 16.23 -15.85 -9.92
CA ALA A 130 16.00 -16.59 -8.67
C ALA A 130 14.53 -16.73 -8.26
N THR A 131 13.63 -15.95 -8.83
CA THR A 131 12.18 -16.02 -8.60
C THR A 131 11.45 -17.04 -9.49
N ARG A 132 12.18 -17.84 -10.26
CA ARG A 132 11.59 -18.97 -10.98
C ARG A 132 10.93 -19.93 -10.00
N GLY A 133 9.60 -20.07 -10.11
CA GLY A 133 8.80 -20.92 -9.24
C GLY A 133 8.10 -20.19 -8.07
N VAL A 134 8.38 -18.91 -7.83
CA VAL A 134 7.68 -18.09 -6.83
C VAL A 134 6.58 -17.23 -7.47
N SER A 135 6.69 -16.95 -8.76
CA SER A 135 5.64 -16.30 -9.55
C SER A 135 5.44 -17.01 -10.87
N ASP A 136 4.19 -17.11 -11.33
CA ASP A 136 3.83 -17.60 -12.67
C ASP A 136 4.24 -16.62 -13.79
N LEU A 137 4.95 -15.55 -13.44
CA LEU A 137 5.39 -14.55 -14.38
C LEU A 137 6.58 -15.06 -15.17
N PRO A 138 6.50 -15.07 -16.51
CA PRO A 138 7.62 -15.50 -17.33
C PRO A 138 8.83 -14.62 -17.05
N ALA A 139 10.02 -15.24 -16.97
CA ALA A 139 11.28 -14.52 -16.88
C ALA A 139 11.45 -13.64 -18.13
N THR A 140 11.06 -12.37 -18.04
CA THR A 140 11.14 -11.43 -19.16
C THR A 140 12.53 -10.80 -19.16
N PRO A 141 13.31 -10.89 -20.25
CA PRO A 141 14.72 -10.45 -20.31
C PRO A 141 14.96 -8.98 -19.93
N TRP A 142 13.95 -8.13 -20.05
CA TRP A 142 14.13 -6.68 -19.89
C TRP A 142 14.35 -6.22 -18.43
N TRP A 143 13.82 -6.91 -17.43
CA TRP A 143 14.07 -6.55 -16.03
C TRP A 143 15.42 -7.02 -15.49
N MET A 144 16.09 -7.90 -16.21
CA MET A 144 17.47 -8.29 -15.92
C MET A 144 18.49 -7.21 -16.31
N LYS A 145 18.11 -6.26 -17.15
CA LYS A 145 18.95 -5.19 -17.66
C LYS A 145 18.39 -3.83 -17.21
N ARG A 146 18.95 -3.29 -16.13
CA ARG A 146 18.63 -1.92 -15.66
C ARG A 146 18.76 -0.88 -16.78
N ASP A 147 19.61 -1.15 -17.74
CA ASP A 147 19.89 -0.30 -18.89
C ASP A 147 18.65 -0.10 -19.76
N VAL A 148 17.82 -1.14 -19.97
CA VAL A 148 16.58 -1.02 -20.75
C VAL A 148 15.55 -0.11 -20.07
N LEU A 149 15.39 -0.22 -18.76
CA LEU A 149 14.54 0.70 -18.01
C LEU A 149 15.10 2.12 -18.05
N GLY A 150 16.42 2.28 -17.92
CA GLY A 150 17.11 3.55 -18.04
C GLY A 150 16.91 4.18 -19.41
N GLU A 151 17.05 3.41 -20.47
CA GLU A 151 16.87 3.87 -21.85
C GLU A 151 15.43 4.37 -22.10
N ILE A 152 14.41 3.56 -21.74
CA ILE A 152 13.00 3.93 -21.92
C ILE A 152 12.64 5.20 -21.15
N THR A 153 13.18 5.37 -19.95
CA THR A 153 12.87 6.53 -19.09
C THR A 153 13.74 7.74 -19.37
N SER A 154 14.97 7.56 -19.90
CA SER A 154 15.86 8.67 -20.26
C SER A 154 15.30 9.52 -21.39
N VAL A 155 14.55 8.93 -22.32
CA VAL A 155 13.82 9.66 -23.37
C VAL A 155 12.86 10.69 -22.78
N THR A 156 12.42 10.49 -21.54
CA THR A 156 11.49 11.37 -20.81
C THR A 156 12.19 12.35 -19.87
N GLY A 157 13.53 12.38 -19.85
CA GLY A 157 14.32 13.23 -18.95
C GLY A 157 14.46 12.68 -17.52
N TYR A 158 14.21 11.40 -17.30
CA TYR A 158 14.41 10.72 -16.01
C TYR A 158 15.59 9.75 -16.09
N LYS A 159 16.37 9.65 -15.02
CA LYS A 159 17.47 8.69 -14.88
C LYS A 159 17.34 7.84 -13.63
N PRO A 160 17.73 6.56 -13.68
CA PRO A 160 17.70 5.68 -12.52
C PRO A 160 18.78 6.09 -11.51
N VAL A 161 18.41 6.16 -10.21
CA VAL A 161 19.33 6.61 -9.16
C VAL A 161 19.48 5.64 -8.00
N ALA A 162 18.51 4.79 -7.74
CA ALA A 162 18.56 3.81 -6.65
C ALA A 162 17.55 2.70 -6.88
N PHE A 163 17.79 1.54 -6.29
CA PHE A 163 16.82 0.46 -6.25
C PHE A 163 16.58 -0.03 -4.82
N VAL A 164 15.40 -0.59 -4.59
CA VAL A 164 14.95 -1.12 -3.31
C VAL A 164 14.24 -2.46 -3.55
N ALA A 165 14.60 -3.48 -2.79
CA ALA A 165 13.85 -4.74 -2.76
C ALA A 165 12.52 -4.50 -2.05
N ILE A 166 11.43 -4.78 -2.73
CA ILE A 166 10.07 -4.71 -2.17
C ILE A 166 9.81 -5.96 -1.34
N ASP A 167 9.86 -7.12 -1.98
CA ASP A 167 9.68 -8.44 -1.40
C ASP A 167 10.50 -9.49 -2.17
N GLU A 168 10.17 -10.76 -2.04
CA GLU A 168 10.84 -11.85 -2.77
C GLU A 168 10.59 -11.78 -4.28
N THR A 169 9.47 -11.22 -4.71
CA THR A 169 9.04 -11.14 -6.10
C THR A 169 9.44 -9.84 -6.79
N TYR A 170 9.34 -8.71 -6.10
CA TYR A 170 9.44 -7.38 -6.70
C TYR A 170 10.66 -6.57 -6.27
N THR A 171 11.16 -5.77 -7.21
CA THR A 171 12.15 -4.72 -6.99
C THR A 171 11.60 -3.40 -7.52
N ALA A 172 11.83 -2.30 -6.81
CA ALA A 172 11.51 -0.95 -7.25
C ALA A 172 12.79 -0.19 -7.60
N LEU A 173 12.80 0.46 -8.75
CA LEU A 173 13.85 1.34 -9.22
C LEU A 173 13.36 2.79 -9.12
N ARG A 174 14.12 3.62 -8.41
CA ARG A 174 13.83 5.05 -8.27
C ARG A 174 14.44 5.83 -9.41
N PHE A 175 13.65 6.71 -9.97
CA PHE A 175 14.06 7.66 -10.98
C PHE A 175 14.05 9.09 -10.45
N LYS A 176 14.97 9.90 -10.96
CA LYS A 176 15.04 11.32 -10.69
C LYS A 176 15.11 12.06 -12.04
N ARG A 177 14.50 13.22 -12.10
CA ARG A 177 14.63 14.09 -13.27
C ARG A 177 16.11 14.48 -13.46
N ALA A 178 16.57 14.39 -14.69
CA ALA A 178 17.98 14.71 -15.07
C ALA A 178 18.25 16.20 -14.92
#